data_c3a81043c758d7db069ff71ebc441b25
#
_entry.id   c3a81043c758d7db069ff71ebc441b25
#
_cell.length_a   1.000
_cell.length_b   1.000
_cell.length_c   1.000
_cell.angle_alpha   90.00
_cell.angle_beta   90.00
_cell.angle_gamma   90.00
#
_symmetry.space_group_name_H-M   'P 1'
#
loop_
_entity.id
_entity.type
_entity.pdbx_description
1 polymer ?
#
loop_
_entity_poly.entity_id
_entity_poly.type
_entity_poly.pdbx_seq_one_letter_code
_entity_poly.pdbx_strand_id
1 'polypeptide(L)'
;MHRSIPASRAIMAMGLLFIVGFAGGYYLNPLLSPPTVIWENDSRWRTDRISISGSTTALPIVNACAIAFMNKYTGTSITVSGGGSGRGYSEVIDGVVDIGMASRPPKQKEIDDAKKKGVALWLYPIALDAVCVVVHPSVNQTLKLTLQEVGKIFAGIYTRWSEVKPGLPDEPIYVVVREPGSGTRGTFEEYAMEPYGYTVTDSAHVRPSNPAVRTTIENTPYSIGYVGFGFVTPNMVVVALAEEEGKPYVYPTVESIASFKYPISRYLYLVTSTRPESGSLTDRFIDFILSPEGQEIVEEQGFLKLPKYPPGG
;
A
#
# COMPACT_ATOMS: atom_id res chain seq x y z
N MET A 1 -32.14 -3.09 -27.32
CA MET A 1 -30.73 -2.69 -27.46
C MET A 1 -30.21 -2.38 -26.08
N HIS A 2 -29.64 -3.37 -25.39
CA HIS A 2 -28.96 -3.19 -24.10
C HIS A 2 -27.51 -2.72 -24.36
N ARG A 3 -27.23 -1.48 -24.03
CA ARG A 3 -25.84 -1.00 -23.98
C ARG A 3 -25.22 -1.49 -22.68
N SER A 4 -24.33 -2.46 -22.76
CA SER A 4 -23.46 -2.86 -21.65
C SER A 4 -22.52 -1.71 -21.30
N ILE A 5 -22.53 -1.30 -20.04
CA ILE A 5 -21.56 -0.35 -19.49
C ILE A 5 -20.22 -1.08 -19.38
N PRO A 6 -19.12 -0.56 -19.91
CA PRO A 6 -17.82 -1.23 -19.79
C PRO A 6 -17.40 -1.37 -18.31
N ALA A 7 -16.85 -2.53 -17.98
CA ALA A 7 -16.49 -2.92 -16.60
C ALA A 7 -15.59 -1.90 -15.86
N SER A 8 -14.74 -1.16 -16.61
CA SER A 8 -13.87 -0.12 -16.04
C SER A 8 -14.63 1.02 -15.34
N ARG A 9 -15.84 1.35 -15.83
CA ARG A 9 -16.67 2.40 -15.19
C ARG A 9 -17.39 1.89 -13.93
N ALA A 10 -17.68 0.60 -13.85
CA ALA A 10 -18.31 0.00 -12.67
C ALA A 10 -17.34 -0.11 -11.49
N ILE A 11 -16.06 -0.40 -11.77
CA ILE A 11 -14.99 -0.49 -10.74
C ILE A 11 -14.69 0.90 -10.17
N MET A 12 -14.63 1.95 -11.04
CA MET A 12 -14.44 3.33 -10.60
C MET A 12 -15.62 3.83 -9.74
N ALA A 13 -16.86 3.44 -10.08
CA ALA A 13 -18.05 3.80 -9.30
C ALA A 13 -18.11 3.08 -7.94
N MET A 14 -17.65 1.83 -7.86
CA MET A 14 -17.58 1.11 -6.57
C MET A 14 -16.46 1.65 -5.67
N GLY A 15 -15.29 2.01 -6.23
CA GLY A 15 -14.22 2.68 -5.49
C GLY A 15 -14.65 4.03 -4.93
N LEU A 16 -15.38 4.85 -5.72
CA LEU A 16 -15.89 6.14 -5.27
C LEU A 16 -17.01 6.00 -4.21
N LEU A 17 -17.88 5.00 -4.32
CA LEU A 17 -18.93 4.75 -3.31
C LEU A 17 -18.34 4.26 -1.98
N PHE A 18 -17.22 3.50 -1.99
CA PHE A 18 -16.52 3.12 -0.77
C PHE A 18 -15.79 4.31 -0.13
N ILE A 19 -15.17 5.19 -0.95
CA ILE A 19 -14.52 6.43 -0.47
C ILE A 19 -15.57 7.39 0.10
N VAL A 20 -16.73 7.55 -0.54
CA VAL A 20 -17.81 8.41 -0.06
C VAL A 20 -18.49 7.86 1.19
N GLY A 21 -18.67 6.54 1.30
CA GLY A 21 -19.17 5.90 2.52
C GLY A 21 -18.21 6.00 3.70
N PHE A 22 -16.92 5.91 3.44
CA PHE A 22 -15.87 6.04 4.46
C PHE A 22 -15.65 7.51 4.88
N ALA A 23 -15.65 8.43 3.92
CA ALA A 23 -15.64 9.87 4.19
C ALA A 23 -16.93 10.31 4.94
N GLY A 24 -18.11 9.80 4.55
CA GLY A 24 -19.39 10.14 5.20
C GLY A 24 -19.48 9.75 6.66
N GLY A 25 -18.89 8.62 7.07
CA GLY A 25 -18.78 8.22 8.48
C GLY A 25 -17.88 9.14 9.29
N TYR A 26 -16.87 9.72 8.68
CA TYR A 26 -15.96 10.69 9.30
C TYR A 26 -16.50 12.13 9.24
N TYR A 27 -17.32 12.45 8.22
CA TYR A 27 -17.80 13.82 7.96
C TYR A 27 -19.12 14.16 8.66
N LEU A 28 -19.85 13.21 9.25
CA LEU A 28 -21.13 13.49 9.87
C LEU A 28 -21.07 13.88 11.36
N ASN A 29 -19.88 14.15 11.90
CA ASN A 29 -19.81 14.71 13.25
C ASN A 29 -18.85 15.93 13.37
N PRO A 30 -19.12 17.05 12.67
CA PRO A 30 -18.29 18.25 12.78
C PRO A 30 -18.55 19.07 14.06
N LEU A 31 -19.44 18.62 14.95
CA LEU A 31 -19.81 19.35 16.17
C LEU A 31 -19.13 18.85 17.45
N LEU A 32 -18.36 17.80 17.36
CA LEU A 32 -17.45 17.40 18.43
C LEU A 32 -16.06 17.91 18.04
N SER A 33 -15.68 19.08 18.54
CA SER A 33 -14.24 19.39 18.68
C SER A 33 -13.58 18.12 19.18
N PRO A 34 -12.44 17.68 18.57
CA PRO A 34 -11.72 16.56 19.13
C PRO A 34 -11.57 16.89 20.61
N PRO A 35 -11.95 16.01 21.55
CA PRO A 35 -11.76 16.29 22.94
C PRO A 35 -10.30 16.69 23.08
N THR A 36 -10.06 17.82 23.71
CA THR A 36 -8.72 18.21 24.14
C THR A 36 -8.37 17.17 25.18
N VAL A 37 -7.87 16.03 24.72
CA VAL A 37 -7.53 14.91 25.60
C VAL A 37 -6.33 15.37 26.40
N ILE A 38 -6.58 15.69 27.66
CA ILE A 38 -5.54 15.96 28.65
C ILE A 38 -4.87 14.61 28.91
N TRP A 39 -3.91 14.25 28.06
CA TRP A 39 -3.18 12.99 28.06
C TRP A 39 -2.30 12.81 29.30
N GLU A 40 -2.13 13.88 30.12
CA GLU A 40 -1.08 13.95 31.12
C GLU A 40 -1.36 13.18 32.41
N ASN A 41 -2.58 12.80 32.74
CA ASN A 41 -2.91 12.24 34.06
C ASN A 41 -3.34 10.77 34.09
N ASP A 42 -3.58 10.08 32.97
CA ASP A 42 -3.83 8.65 33.01
C ASP A 42 -2.59 7.86 32.56
N SER A 43 -1.84 7.37 33.52
CA SER A 43 -0.60 6.62 33.26
C SER A 43 -0.79 5.11 33.13
N ARG A 44 -2.03 4.58 33.25
CA ARG A 44 -2.30 3.13 33.24
C ARG A 44 -1.87 2.46 31.94
N TRP A 45 -2.12 3.13 30.79
CA TRP A 45 -1.72 2.63 29.47
C TRP A 45 -0.19 2.57 29.25
N ARG A 46 0.61 3.22 30.10
CA ARG A 46 2.08 3.25 29.96
C ARG A 46 2.76 1.93 30.29
N THR A 47 2.06 0.98 30.85
CA THR A 47 2.55 -0.38 31.09
C THR A 47 1.98 -1.40 30.12
N ASP A 48 1.12 -0.95 29.20
CA ASP A 48 0.47 -1.82 28.23
C ASP A 48 1.44 -2.21 27.12
N ARG A 49 1.06 -3.26 26.43
CA ARG A 49 1.79 -3.81 25.27
C ARG A 49 0.85 -3.99 24.12
N ILE A 50 1.31 -3.66 22.92
CA ILE A 50 0.63 -3.99 21.66
C ILE A 50 1.59 -4.68 20.70
N SER A 51 1.01 -5.57 19.91
CA SER A 51 1.66 -6.31 18.84
C SER A 51 1.10 -5.90 17.49
N ILE A 52 1.98 -5.71 16.51
CA ILE A 52 1.64 -5.24 15.18
C ILE A 52 2.30 -6.14 14.14
N SER A 53 1.53 -6.57 13.13
CA SER A 53 2.09 -7.38 12.04
C SER A 53 1.48 -7.04 10.68
N GLY A 54 2.14 -7.46 9.60
CA GLY A 54 1.53 -7.39 8.27
C GLY A 54 2.40 -6.78 7.18
N SER A 55 1.90 -5.74 6.51
CA SER A 55 2.50 -5.16 5.30
C SER A 55 3.96 -4.80 5.46
N THR A 56 4.84 -5.41 4.64
CA THR A 56 6.24 -5.01 4.56
C THR A 56 6.45 -3.64 3.90
N THR A 57 5.41 -3.07 3.28
CA THR A 57 5.44 -1.71 2.76
C THR A 57 5.24 -0.70 3.88
N ALA A 58 4.27 -0.92 4.77
CA ALA A 58 4.01 -0.03 5.91
C ALA A 58 5.03 -0.20 7.05
N LEU A 59 5.77 -1.33 7.07
CA LEU A 59 6.69 -1.70 8.14
C LEU A 59 7.70 -0.60 8.54
N PRO A 60 8.40 0.09 7.61
CA PRO A 60 9.34 1.15 7.98
C PRO A 60 8.68 2.29 8.75
N ILE A 61 7.51 2.76 8.29
CA ILE A 61 6.73 3.82 8.92
C ILE A 61 6.34 3.41 10.34
N VAL A 62 5.66 2.26 10.45
CA VAL A 62 5.09 1.82 11.72
C VAL A 62 6.18 1.52 12.73
N ASN A 63 7.31 0.94 12.29
CA ASN A 63 8.46 0.68 13.17
C ASN A 63 9.10 1.99 13.66
N ALA A 64 9.32 2.97 12.77
CA ALA A 64 9.88 4.27 13.15
C ALA A 64 8.95 5.02 14.13
N CYS A 65 7.64 5.02 13.87
CA CYS A 65 6.65 5.59 14.77
C CYS A 65 6.60 4.86 16.12
N ALA A 66 6.72 3.53 16.14
CA ALA A 66 6.75 2.76 17.38
C ALA A 66 7.96 3.11 18.25
N ILE A 67 9.14 3.24 17.62
CA ILE A 67 10.36 3.68 18.32
C ILE A 67 10.18 5.10 18.88
N ALA A 68 9.71 6.05 18.09
CA ALA A 68 9.48 7.43 18.52
C ALA A 68 8.45 7.51 19.66
N PHE A 69 7.34 6.75 19.54
CA PHE A 69 6.31 6.66 20.56
C PHE A 69 6.84 6.10 21.88
N MET A 70 7.56 4.98 21.84
CA MET A 70 8.15 4.37 23.05
C MET A 70 9.21 5.25 23.71
N ASN A 71 9.98 6.01 22.93
CA ASN A 71 10.94 6.99 23.48
C ASN A 71 10.23 8.15 24.18
N LYS A 72 9.11 8.60 23.64
CA LYS A 72 8.30 9.70 24.21
C LYS A 72 7.48 9.26 25.43
N TYR A 73 6.97 8.04 25.40
CA TYR A 73 6.08 7.48 26.41
C TYR A 73 6.71 6.22 27.03
N THR A 74 7.66 6.45 27.92
CA THR A 74 8.43 5.39 28.58
C THR A 74 7.54 4.42 29.35
N GLY A 75 7.86 3.14 29.26
CA GLY A 75 7.10 2.05 29.87
C GLY A 75 6.17 1.31 28.92
N THR A 76 5.83 1.90 27.75
CA THR A 76 5.06 1.21 26.71
C THR A 76 5.92 0.21 25.97
N SER A 77 5.30 -0.85 25.42
CA SER A 77 5.96 -1.86 24.60
C SER A 77 5.18 -2.10 23.30
N ILE A 78 5.79 -1.76 22.18
CA ILE A 78 5.20 -1.94 20.84
C ILE A 78 6.12 -2.84 20.02
N THR A 79 5.62 -4.00 19.61
CA THR A 79 6.36 -4.93 18.74
C THR A 79 5.80 -4.87 17.32
N VAL A 80 6.67 -4.75 16.33
CA VAL A 80 6.27 -4.63 14.92
C VAL A 80 6.95 -5.70 14.09
N SER A 81 6.20 -6.44 13.27
CA SER A 81 6.71 -7.48 12.40
C SER A 81 6.11 -7.42 10.99
N GLY A 82 6.89 -7.81 9.97
CA GLY A 82 6.41 -7.94 8.59
C GLY A 82 5.71 -9.27 8.33
N GLY A 83 5.36 -9.52 7.06
CA GLY A 83 4.78 -10.80 6.62
C GLY A 83 3.70 -10.66 5.55
N GLY A 84 3.47 -9.44 5.06
CA GLY A 84 2.49 -9.12 4.02
C GLY A 84 1.11 -8.75 4.58
N SER A 85 0.32 -8.03 3.78
CA SER A 85 -1.00 -7.52 4.21
C SER A 85 -1.97 -8.63 4.57
N GLY A 86 -1.94 -9.77 3.87
CA GLY A 86 -2.79 -10.92 4.17
C GLY A 86 -2.55 -11.47 5.57
N ARG A 87 -1.28 -11.50 6.02
CA ARG A 87 -0.95 -11.85 7.40
C ARG A 87 -1.53 -10.84 8.40
N GLY A 88 -1.38 -9.53 8.11
CA GLY A 88 -1.93 -8.48 8.96
C GLY A 88 -3.44 -8.62 9.15
N TYR A 89 -4.19 -8.87 8.07
CA TYR A 89 -5.63 -9.12 8.16
C TYR A 89 -5.95 -10.40 8.93
N SER A 90 -5.30 -11.52 8.59
CA SER A 90 -5.57 -12.81 9.26
C SER A 90 -5.29 -12.74 10.75
N GLU A 91 -4.14 -12.21 11.17
CA GLU A 91 -3.75 -12.14 12.58
C GLU A 91 -4.65 -11.20 13.41
N VAL A 92 -5.14 -10.10 12.81
CA VAL A 92 -6.15 -9.24 13.45
C VAL A 92 -7.49 -9.94 13.58
N ILE A 93 -7.95 -10.62 12.54
CA ILE A 93 -9.21 -11.38 12.55
C ILE A 93 -9.15 -12.50 13.59
N ASP A 94 -7.98 -13.10 13.77
CA ASP A 94 -7.73 -14.21 14.69
C ASP A 94 -7.44 -13.73 16.13
N GLY A 95 -7.30 -12.41 16.35
CA GLY A 95 -6.95 -11.83 17.65
C GLY A 95 -5.51 -12.15 18.09
N VAL A 96 -4.62 -12.48 17.15
CA VAL A 96 -3.20 -12.79 17.41
C VAL A 96 -2.40 -11.52 17.59
N VAL A 97 -2.76 -10.44 16.90
CA VAL A 97 -2.17 -9.11 17.05
C VAL A 97 -3.24 -8.05 17.29
N ASP A 98 -2.85 -6.97 17.94
CA ASP A 98 -3.73 -5.85 18.25
C ASP A 98 -3.98 -4.98 17.02
N ILE A 99 -2.96 -4.83 16.17
CA ILE A 99 -3.01 -4.01 14.96
C ILE A 99 -2.42 -4.78 13.77
N GLY A 100 -3.14 -4.80 12.66
CA GLY A 100 -2.63 -5.24 11.36
C GLY A 100 -2.06 -4.07 10.56
N MET A 101 -1.06 -4.34 9.73
CA MET A 101 -0.59 -3.41 8.70
C MET A 101 -1.02 -3.90 7.33
N ALA A 102 -1.59 -3.02 6.52
CA ALA A 102 -1.99 -3.35 5.15
C ALA A 102 -1.57 -2.26 4.15
N SER A 103 -1.35 -2.68 2.91
CA SER A 103 -1.03 -1.79 1.78
C SER A 103 -2.05 -1.95 0.63
N ARG A 104 -3.22 -2.41 0.96
CA ARG A 104 -4.44 -2.51 0.16
C ARG A 104 -5.66 -2.63 1.08
N PRO A 105 -6.87 -2.37 0.59
CA PRO A 105 -8.10 -2.77 1.29
C PRO A 105 -8.18 -4.30 1.49
N PRO A 106 -9.06 -4.79 2.38
CA PRO A 106 -9.27 -6.21 2.57
C PRO A 106 -9.87 -6.84 1.31
N LYS A 107 -9.39 -8.04 0.95
CA LYS A 107 -10.00 -8.86 -0.10
C LYS A 107 -11.33 -9.46 0.39
N GLN A 108 -12.20 -9.86 -0.53
CA GLN A 108 -13.51 -10.45 -0.18
C GLN A 108 -13.39 -11.62 0.80
N LYS A 109 -12.40 -12.49 0.60
CA LYS A 109 -12.12 -13.60 1.52
C LYS A 109 -11.84 -13.13 2.95
N GLU A 110 -11.04 -12.05 3.12
CA GLU A 110 -10.71 -11.49 4.44
C GLU A 110 -11.95 -10.87 5.10
N ILE A 111 -12.82 -10.22 4.31
CA ILE A 111 -14.12 -9.71 4.77
C ILE A 111 -15.02 -10.85 5.23
N ASP A 112 -15.10 -11.94 4.46
CA ASP A 112 -15.95 -13.08 4.78
C ASP A 112 -15.43 -13.83 6.02
N ASP A 113 -14.11 -13.96 6.17
CA ASP A 113 -13.51 -14.58 7.35
C ASP A 113 -13.71 -13.71 8.60
N ALA A 114 -13.62 -12.39 8.50
CA ALA A 114 -13.95 -11.48 9.59
C ALA A 114 -15.43 -11.60 10.00
N LYS A 115 -16.36 -11.62 9.04
CA LYS A 115 -17.80 -11.81 9.29
C LYS A 115 -18.10 -13.13 10.00
N LYS A 116 -17.49 -14.26 9.57
CA LYS A 116 -17.64 -15.56 10.21
C LYS A 116 -17.24 -15.55 11.68
N LYS A 117 -16.26 -14.72 12.05
CA LYS A 117 -15.76 -14.56 13.42
C LYS A 117 -16.45 -13.45 14.21
N GLY A 118 -17.39 -12.73 13.60
CA GLY A 118 -18.07 -11.60 14.24
C GLY A 118 -17.18 -10.36 14.41
N VAL A 119 -16.09 -10.26 13.61
CA VAL A 119 -15.12 -9.17 13.65
C VAL A 119 -15.53 -8.09 12.66
N ALA A 120 -15.49 -6.82 13.08
CA ALA A 120 -15.62 -5.65 12.22
C ALA A 120 -14.25 -5.01 11.99
N LEU A 121 -13.69 -5.14 10.80
CA LEU A 121 -12.40 -4.54 10.46
C LEU A 121 -12.51 -3.02 10.36
N TRP A 122 -11.66 -2.32 11.12
CA TRP A 122 -11.49 -0.88 11.08
C TRP A 122 -10.16 -0.55 10.41
N LEU A 123 -10.22 0.31 9.37
CA LEU A 123 -9.07 0.70 8.58
C LEU A 123 -8.73 2.17 8.85
N TYR A 124 -7.48 2.42 9.20
CA TYR A 124 -6.94 3.77 9.43
C TYR A 124 -5.89 4.05 8.35
N PRO A 125 -6.18 4.90 7.35
CA PRO A 125 -5.16 5.36 6.42
C PRO A 125 -4.06 6.09 7.20
N ILE A 126 -2.79 5.75 6.95
CA ILE A 126 -1.64 6.35 7.65
C ILE A 126 -0.66 7.05 6.72
N ALA A 127 -0.67 6.72 5.43
CA ALA A 127 0.21 7.31 4.43
C ALA A 127 -0.36 7.12 3.02
N LEU A 128 0.07 7.96 2.08
CA LEU A 128 -0.08 7.71 0.65
C LEU A 128 1.17 7.02 0.11
N ASP A 129 0.98 6.13 -0.85
CA ASP A 129 2.00 5.32 -1.50
C ASP A 129 1.60 5.05 -2.96
N ALA A 130 2.51 4.49 -3.74
CA ALA A 130 2.24 3.96 -5.06
C ALA A 130 2.96 2.64 -5.28
N VAL A 131 2.40 1.77 -6.10
CA VAL A 131 3.11 0.60 -6.61
C VAL A 131 3.89 1.02 -7.85
N CYS A 132 5.19 1.23 -7.68
CA CYS A 132 6.09 1.64 -8.75
C CYS A 132 6.60 0.41 -9.49
N VAL A 133 6.33 0.34 -10.80
CA VAL A 133 6.99 -0.63 -11.68
C VAL A 133 8.40 -0.14 -11.92
N VAL A 134 9.38 -1.00 -11.71
CA VAL A 134 10.81 -0.69 -11.75
C VAL A 134 11.57 -1.71 -12.59
N VAL A 135 12.61 -1.24 -13.27
CA VAL A 135 13.50 -2.10 -14.08
C VAL A 135 14.95 -1.83 -13.72
N HIS A 136 15.82 -2.81 -14.01
CA HIS A 136 17.27 -2.60 -13.96
C HIS A 136 17.68 -1.58 -15.05
N PRO A 137 18.66 -0.69 -14.80
CA PRO A 137 19.10 0.33 -15.77
C PRO A 137 19.56 -0.19 -17.13
N SER A 138 19.96 -1.45 -17.24
CA SER A 138 20.32 -2.11 -18.51
C SER A 138 19.18 -2.21 -19.54
N VAL A 139 17.92 -2.05 -19.11
CA VAL A 139 16.76 -2.15 -20.00
C VAL A 139 16.58 -0.86 -20.80
N ASN A 140 16.36 0.23 -20.11
CA ASN A 140 16.16 1.57 -20.70
C ASN A 140 16.08 2.62 -19.58
N GLN A 141 16.64 3.81 -19.80
CA GLN A 141 16.64 4.88 -18.79
C GLN A 141 15.33 5.69 -18.72
N THR A 142 14.44 5.57 -19.72
CA THR A 142 13.21 6.36 -19.85
C THR A 142 12.02 5.50 -20.29
N LEU A 143 11.94 4.27 -19.77
CA LEU A 143 10.90 3.30 -20.15
C LEU A 143 9.49 3.80 -19.79
N LYS A 144 8.57 3.66 -20.75
CA LYS A 144 7.15 4.03 -20.63
C LYS A 144 6.30 2.84 -21.07
N LEU A 145 5.39 2.38 -20.23
CA LEU A 145 4.52 1.24 -20.51
C LEU A 145 3.07 1.56 -20.14
N THR A 146 2.13 0.97 -20.88
CA THR A 146 0.73 0.90 -20.42
C THR A 146 0.58 -0.19 -19.38
N LEU A 147 -0.49 -0.13 -18.57
CA LEU A 147 -0.80 -1.19 -17.60
C LEU A 147 -0.96 -2.56 -18.32
N GLN A 148 -1.53 -2.57 -19.52
CA GLN A 148 -1.66 -3.80 -20.32
C GLN A 148 -0.30 -4.36 -20.75
N GLU A 149 0.64 -3.51 -21.22
CA GLU A 149 1.99 -3.95 -21.58
C GLU A 149 2.73 -4.54 -20.35
N VAL A 150 2.60 -3.88 -19.21
CA VAL A 150 3.11 -4.41 -17.93
C VAL A 150 2.48 -5.77 -17.65
N GLY A 151 1.16 -5.89 -17.71
CA GLY A 151 0.47 -7.16 -17.51
C GLY A 151 0.95 -8.28 -18.44
N LYS A 152 1.18 -8.00 -19.72
CA LYS A 152 1.72 -8.98 -20.69
C LYS A 152 3.12 -9.46 -20.33
N ILE A 153 3.97 -8.58 -19.82
CA ILE A 153 5.31 -8.94 -19.33
C ILE A 153 5.18 -9.91 -18.14
N PHE A 154 4.39 -9.54 -17.14
CA PHE A 154 4.23 -10.35 -15.93
C PHE A 154 3.44 -11.65 -16.15
N ALA A 155 2.67 -11.72 -17.21
CA ALA A 155 2.01 -12.96 -17.66
C ALA A 155 2.93 -13.86 -18.50
N GLY A 156 4.14 -13.41 -18.86
CA GLY A 156 5.05 -14.16 -19.72
C GLY A 156 4.62 -14.22 -21.19
N ILE A 157 3.72 -13.32 -21.61
CA ILE A 157 3.33 -13.16 -23.03
C ILE A 157 4.49 -12.52 -23.80
N TYR A 158 5.13 -11.52 -23.21
CA TYR A 158 6.43 -11.02 -23.64
C TYR A 158 7.53 -11.71 -22.84
N THR A 159 8.45 -12.38 -23.53
CA THR A 159 9.57 -13.11 -22.91
C THR A 159 10.90 -12.40 -23.12
N ARG A 160 10.98 -11.50 -24.09
CA ARG A 160 12.14 -10.67 -24.42
C ARG A 160 11.75 -9.20 -24.48
N TRP A 161 12.68 -8.33 -24.09
CA TRP A 161 12.44 -6.89 -24.14
C TRP A 161 12.18 -6.35 -25.54
N SER A 162 12.82 -6.95 -26.57
CA SER A 162 12.59 -6.58 -27.98
C SER A 162 11.14 -6.81 -28.45
N GLU A 163 10.40 -7.69 -27.78
CA GLU A 163 8.97 -7.96 -28.07
C GLU A 163 8.06 -6.88 -27.48
N VAL A 164 8.50 -6.16 -26.45
CA VAL A 164 7.70 -5.14 -25.75
C VAL A 164 7.62 -3.86 -26.57
N LYS A 165 8.78 -3.36 -27.02
CA LYS A 165 8.86 -2.14 -27.85
C LYS A 165 10.10 -2.15 -28.75
N PRO A 166 10.01 -1.55 -29.94
CA PRO A 166 11.17 -1.34 -30.81
C PRO A 166 12.27 -0.54 -30.06
N GLY A 167 13.51 -0.97 -30.25
CA GLY A 167 14.69 -0.31 -29.67
C GLY A 167 15.02 -0.73 -28.24
N LEU A 168 14.24 -1.59 -27.62
CA LEU A 168 14.64 -2.27 -26.39
C LEU A 168 15.61 -3.43 -26.71
N PRO A 169 16.46 -3.85 -25.73
CA PRO A 169 17.46 -4.89 -25.97
C PRO A 169 16.82 -6.23 -26.31
N ASP A 170 17.46 -7.03 -27.15
CA ASP A 170 17.00 -8.39 -27.44
C ASP A 170 17.52 -9.38 -26.39
N GLU A 171 17.03 -9.18 -25.15
CA GLU A 171 17.42 -9.93 -23.95
C GLU A 171 16.20 -10.51 -23.25
N PRO A 172 16.33 -11.69 -22.62
CA PRO A 172 15.24 -12.28 -21.83
C PRO A 172 14.81 -11.37 -20.67
N ILE A 173 13.51 -11.33 -20.39
CA ILE A 173 12.94 -10.55 -19.28
C ILE A 173 13.03 -11.38 -18.00
N TYR A 174 13.72 -10.86 -16.98
CA TYR A 174 13.76 -11.45 -15.65
C TYR A 174 12.63 -10.85 -14.78
N VAL A 175 11.51 -11.58 -14.66
CA VAL A 175 10.32 -11.10 -13.95
C VAL A 175 10.43 -11.38 -12.46
N VAL A 176 10.30 -10.34 -11.65
CA VAL A 176 10.36 -10.41 -10.17
C VAL A 176 9.00 -10.01 -9.58
N VAL A 177 8.43 -10.88 -8.76
CA VAL A 177 7.13 -10.67 -8.11
C VAL A 177 7.23 -10.82 -6.60
N ARG A 178 6.22 -10.35 -5.91
CA ARG A 178 6.05 -10.57 -4.47
C ARG A 178 5.32 -11.90 -4.24
N GLU A 179 5.47 -12.40 -3.00
CA GLU A 179 4.77 -13.58 -2.50
C GLU A 179 3.24 -13.43 -2.52
N PRO A 180 2.48 -14.53 -2.58
CA PRO A 180 1.04 -14.51 -2.32
C PRO A 180 0.75 -13.92 -0.92
N GLY A 181 -0.28 -13.09 -0.79
CA GLY A 181 -0.57 -12.39 0.46
C GLY A 181 0.12 -11.02 0.60
N SER A 182 1.10 -10.69 -0.25
CA SER A 182 1.62 -9.33 -0.35
C SER A 182 0.53 -8.35 -0.78
N GLY A 183 0.36 -7.26 -0.01
CA GLY A 183 -0.54 -6.18 -0.41
C GLY A 183 -0.08 -5.46 -1.66
N THR A 184 1.24 -5.29 -1.84
CA THR A 184 1.82 -4.69 -3.06
C THR A 184 1.54 -5.54 -4.28
N ARG A 185 1.64 -6.88 -4.15
CA ARG A 185 1.24 -7.80 -5.22
C ARG A 185 -0.27 -7.70 -5.51
N GLY A 186 -1.10 -7.71 -4.47
CA GLY A 186 -2.54 -7.62 -4.65
C GLY A 186 -2.96 -6.34 -5.37
N THR A 187 -2.41 -5.17 -4.98
CA THR A 187 -2.67 -3.92 -5.70
C THR A 187 -2.13 -3.96 -7.14
N PHE A 188 -0.92 -4.50 -7.36
CA PHE A 188 -0.36 -4.65 -8.71
C PHE A 188 -1.26 -5.52 -9.60
N GLU A 189 -1.70 -6.68 -9.10
CA GLU A 189 -2.58 -7.60 -9.84
C GLU A 189 -3.93 -6.94 -10.16
N GLU A 190 -4.53 -6.23 -9.22
CA GLU A 190 -5.80 -5.50 -9.39
C GLU A 190 -5.78 -4.50 -10.56
N TYR A 191 -4.65 -3.81 -10.76
CA TYR A 191 -4.53 -2.77 -11.81
C TYR A 191 -3.92 -3.26 -13.12
N ALA A 192 -2.93 -4.16 -13.06
CA ALA A 192 -2.14 -4.53 -14.22
C ALA A 192 -2.42 -5.95 -14.78
N MET A 193 -3.12 -6.81 -14.02
CA MET A 193 -3.36 -8.20 -14.40
C MET A 193 -4.85 -8.52 -14.54
N GLU A 194 -5.63 -8.35 -13.48
CA GLU A 194 -7.04 -8.74 -13.40
C GLU A 194 -7.92 -8.09 -14.46
N PRO A 195 -7.77 -6.77 -14.80
CA PRO A 195 -8.60 -6.14 -15.84
C PRO A 195 -8.43 -6.74 -17.25
N TYR A 196 -7.32 -7.43 -17.47
CA TYR A 196 -6.98 -8.04 -18.75
C TYR A 196 -7.09 -9.57 -18.73
N GLY A 197 -7.52 -10.16 -17.62
CA GLY A 197 -7.61 -11.61 -17.45
C GLY A 197 -6.25 -12.31 -17.39
N TYR A 198 -5.18 -11.58 -17.01
CA TYR A 198 -3.83 -12.15 -16.93
C TYR A 198 -3.57 -12.75 -15.55
N THR A 199 -2.73 -13.77 -15.53
CA THR A 199 -2.15 -14.39 -14.33
C THR A 199 -0.63 -14.30 -14.39
N VAL A 200 0.01 -14.17 -13.22
CA VAL A 200 1.48 -14.14 -13.15
C VAL A 200 2.07 -15.44 -13.68
N THR A 201 3.10 -15.32 -14.52
CA THR A 201 3.79 -16.49 -15.09
C THR A 201 4.47 -17.34 -14.01
N ASP A 202 4.44 -18.66 -14.19
CA ASP A 202 5.12 -19.61 -13.28
C ASP A 202 6.65 -19.43 -13.26
N SER A 203 7.24 -18.82 -14.30
CA SER A 203 8.66 -18.51 -14.35
C SER A 203 9.07 -17.26 -13.54
N ALA A 204 8.12 -16.55 -12.93
CA ALA A 204 8.42 -15.36 -12.15
C ALA A 204 9.17 -15.70 -10.83
N HIS A 205 10.15 -14.87 -10.52
CA HIS A 205 10.96 -15.01 -9.32
C HIS A 205 10.30 -14.34 -8.11
N VAL A 206 9.82 -15.14 -7.16
CA VAL A 206 9.12 -14.65 -5.98
C VAL A 206 10.11 -14.09 -4.94
N ARG A 207 9.76 -12.93 -4.35
CA ARG A 207 10.51 -12.28 -3.26
C ARG A 207 9.59 -11.95 -2.08
N PRO A 208 10.10 -12.14 -0.82
CA PRO A 208 9.25 -12.04 0.38
C PRO A 208 9.02 -10.61 0.89
N SER A 209 9.66 -9.59 0.30
CA SER A 209 9.55 -8.20 0.79
C SER A 209 9.91 -7.17 -0.29
N ASN A 210 9.52 -5.89 -0.09
CA ASN A 210 9.96 -4.80 -0.97
C ASN A 210 11.51 -4.66 -0.99
N PRO A 211 12.24 -4.69 0.15
CA PRO A 211 13.68 -4.70 0.11
C PRO A 211 14.28 -5.85 -0.72
N ALA A 212 13.71 -7.04 -0.66
CA ALA A 212 14.19 -8.19 -1.44
C ALA A 212 13.94 -8.02 -2.94
N VAL A 213 12.80 -7.45 -3.36
CA VAL A 213 12.56 -7.06 -4.75
C VAL A 213 13.59 -6.01 -5.19
N ARG A 214 13.73 -4.93 -4.40
CA ARG A 214 14.69 -3.85 -4.68
C ARG A 214 16.08 -4.42 -4.94
N THR A 215 16.62 -5.18 -4.00
CA THR A 215 17.97 -5.80 -4.13
C THR A 215 18.07 -6.68 -5.38
N THR A 216 17.00 -7.41 -5.73
CA THR A 216 17.02 -8.25 -6.93
C THR A 216 17.07 -7.39 -8.19
N ILE A 217 16.25 -6.33 -8.28
CA ILE A 217 16.23 -5.43 -9.46
C ILE A 217 17.57 -4.71 -9.62
N GLU A 218 18.16 -4.20 -8.53
CA GLU A 218 19.44 -3.48 -8.56
C GLU A 218 20.63 -4.35 -9.03
N ASN A 219 20.56 -5.67 -8.83
CA ASN A 219 21.67 -6.58 -9.10
C ASN A 219 21.42 -7.57 -10.24
N THR A 220 20.25 -7.52 -10.91
CA THR A 220 19.92 -8.46 -11.98
C THR A 220 19.64 -7.70 -13.28
N PRO A 221 20.58 -7.71 -14.25
CA PRO A 221 20.35 -7.09 -15.56
C PRO A 221 19.06 -7.59 -16.22
N TYR A 222 18.40 -6.71 -16.95
CA TYR A 222 17.16 -7.00 -17.71
C TYR A 222 15.96 -7.43 -16.85
N SER A 223 16.03 -7.20 -15.53
CA SER A 223 14.93 -7.48 -14.62
C SER A 223 13.87 -6.39 -14.60
N ILE A 224 12.64 -6.82 -14.29
CA ILE A 224 11.47 -5.99 -14.00
C ILE A 224 10.79 -6.49 -12.74
N GLY A 225 10.27 -5.57 -11.95
CA GLY A 225 9.51 -5.86 -10.75
C GLY A 225 8.68 -4.66 -10.31
N TYR A 226 8.14 -4.72 -9.11
CA TYR A 226 7.40 -3.60 -8.51
C TYR A 226 7.67 -3.49 -7.01
N VAL A 227 7.73 -2.25 -6.55
CA VAL A 227 7.93 -1.90 -5.13
C VAL A 227 7.00 -0.75 -4.73
N GLY A 228 6.80 -0.54 -3.42
CA GLY A 228 6.21 0.71 -2.93
C GLY A 228 7.13 1.89 -3.20
N PHE A 229 6.56 3.10 -3.32
CA PHE A 229 7.27 4.33 -3.66
C PHE A 229 8.47 4.60 -2.73
N GLY A 230 8.33 4.40 -1.42
CA GLY A 230 9.41 4.58 -0.45
C GLY A 230 10.59 3.59 -0.60
N PHE A 231 10.52 2.62 -1.51
CA PHE A 231 11.62 1.67 -1.78
C PHE A 231 12.33 1.93 -3.10
N VAL A 232 11.91 2.95 -3.85
CA VAL A 232 12.59 3.35 -5.09
C VAL A 232 13.97 3.96 -4.75
N THR A 233 14.97 3.60 -5.53
CA THR A 233 16.35 4.11 -5.38
C THR A 233 16.90 4.60 -6.71
N PRO A 234 17.97 5.41 -6.71
CA PRO A 234 18.64 5.83 -7.94
C PRO A 234 19.26 4.68 -8.75
N ASN A 235 19.43 3.50 -8.17
CA ASN A 235 20.01 2.33 -8.82
C ASN A 235 19.02 1.53 -9.67
N MET A 236 17.77 1.97 -9.75
CA MET A 236 16.73 1.39 -10.60
C MET A 236 16.04 2.46 -11.44
N VAL A 237 15.45 2.06 -12.54
CA VAL A 237 14.66 2.95 -13.39
C VAL A 237 13.18 2.74 -13.10
N VAL A 238 12.49 3.81 -12.77
CA VAL A 238 11.04 3.82 -12.58
C VAL A 238 10.36 3.96 -13.93
N VAL A 239 9.41 3.08 -14.20
CA VAL A 239 8.63 3.09 -15.43
C VAL A 239 7.50 4.10 -15.33
N ALA A 240 7.37 5.00 -16.31
CA ALA A 240 6.18 5.84 -16.42
C ALA A 240 5.02 4.99 -16.94
N LEU A 241 3.86 5.07 -16.28
CA LEU A 241 2.69 4.27 -16.60
C LEU A 241 1.58 5.09 -17.24
N ALA A 242 0.92 4.52 -18.25
CA ALA A 242 -0.36 4.97 -18.75
C ALA A 242 -1.44 3.92 -18.45
N GLU A 243 -2.66 4.34 -18.15
CA GLU A 243 -3.79 3.43 -17.90
C GLU A 243 -4.08 2.55 -19.13
N GLU A 244 -4.04 3.18 -20.33
CA GLU A 244 -4.28 2.54 -21.62
C GLU A 244 -3.54 3.27 -22.74
N GLU A 245 -3.52 2.69 -23.92
CA GLU A 245 -2.93 3.32 -25.11
C GLU A 245 -3.62 4.66 -25.41
N GLY A 246 -2.81 5.68 -25.75
CA GLY A 246 -3.29 7.03 -26.04
C GLY A 246 -3.49 7.91 -24.79
N LYS A 247 -3.37 7.38 -23.58
CA LYS A 247 -3.36 8.18 -22.35
C LYS A 247 -1.97 8.68 -22.01
N PRO A 248 -1.85 9.78 -21.23
CA PRO A 248 -0.57 10.29 -20.78
C PRO A 248 0.20 9.26 -19.95
N TYR A 249 1.50 9.15 -20.20
CA TYR A 249 2.40 8.41 -19.31
C TYR A 249 2.75 9.27 -18.11
N VAL A 250 2.52 8.75 -16.92
CA VAL A 250 2.72 9.45 -15.65
C VAL A 250 3.82 8.77 -14.84
N TYR A 251 4.79 9.54 -14.37
CA TYR A 251 5.77 9.07 -13.37
C TYR A 251 5.19 9.16 -11.96
N PRO A 252 5.59 8.26 -11.04
CA PRO A 252 5.21 8.36 -9.64
C PRO A 252 6.00 9.50 -8.99
N THR A 253 5.39 10.65 -8.90
CA THR A 253 5.90 11.83 -8.17
C THR A 253 5.01 12.12 -6.98
N VAL A 254 5.48 12.89 -6.02
CA VAL A 254 4.65 13.31 -4.87
C VAL A 254 3.30 13.86 -5.34
N GLU A 255 3.32 14.76 -6.36
CA GLU A 255 2.09 15.35 -6.91
C GLU A 255 1.18 14.32 -7.60
N SER A 256 1.75 13.45 -8.45
CA SER A 256 0.95 12.48 -9.20
C SER A 256 0.35 11.39 -8.32
N ILE A 257 1.04 11.01 -7.25
CA ILE A 257 0.55 10.05 -6.26
C ILE A 257 -0.53 10.70 -5.39
N ALA A 258 -0.27 11.91 -4.86
CA ALA A 258 -1.21 12.62 -4.00
C ALA A 258 -2.52 12.99 -4.71
N SER A 259 -2.46 13.26 -6.03
CA SER A 259 -3.64 13.53 -6.85
C SER A 259 -4.25 12.29 -7.50
N PHE A 260 -3.74 11.10 -7.21
CA PHE A 260 -4.15 9.83 -7.85
C PHE A 260 -4.09 9.85 -9.39
N LYS A 261 -3.24 10.70 -9.97
CA LYS A 261 -2.95 10.70 -11.41
C LYS A 261 -2.02 9.55 -11.81
N TYR A 262 -1.14 9.10 -10.91
CA TYR A 262 -0.36 7.89 -11.15
C TYR A 262 -1.27 6.68 -11.00
N PRO A 263 -1.34 5.78 -12.01
CA PRO A 263 -2.41 4.76 -12.08
C PRO A 263 -2.49 3.82 -10.88
N ILE A 264 -1.36 3.50 -10.24
CA ILE A 264 -1.32 2.55 -9.12
C ILE A 264 -0.97 3.28 -7.81
N SER A 265 -1.65 4.40 -7.55
CA SER A 265 -1.61 5.11 -6.27
C SER A 265 -2.53 4.44 -5.25
N ARG A 266 -2.14 4.47 -3.95
CA ARG A 266 -2.88 3.78 -2.88
C ARG A 266 -2.65 4.42 -1.52
N TYR A 267 -3.45 4.00 -0.54
CA TYR A 267 -3.18 4.23 0.88
C TYR A 267 -2.47 3.03 1.52
N LEU A 268 -1.71 3.32 2.57
CA LEU A 268 -1.25 2.35 3.56
C LEU A 268 -2.15 2.47 4.79
N TYR A 269 -2.41 1.34 5.46
CA TYR A 269 -3.40 1.27 6.53
C TYR A 269 -2.84 0.59 7.78
N LEU A 270 -3.30 1.05 8.95
CA LEU A 270 -3.44 0.22 10.12
C LEU A 270 -4.85 -0.39 10.14
N VAL A 271 -4.97 -1.58 10.72
CA VAL A 271 -6.22 -2.34 10.77
C VAL A 271 -6.43 -2.86 12.18
N THR A 272 -7.64 -2.71 12.72
CA THR A 272 -8.04 -3.30 14.01
C THR A 272 -9.31 -4.13 13.86
N SER A 273 -9.53 -5.08 14.75
CA SER A 273 -10.71 -5.96 14.76
C SER A 273 -11.97 -5.30 15.34
N THR A 274 -11.80 -4.19 16.03
CA THR A 274 -12.85 -3.37 16.61
C THR A 274 -12.37 -1.92 16.62
N ARG A 275 -13.26 -0.96 16.87
CA ARG A 275 -12.81 0.39 17.20
C ARG A 275 -12.05 0.33 18.53
N PRO A 276 -10.79 0.82 18.59
CA PRO A 276 -10.04 0.84 19.84
C PRO A 276 -10.78 1.61 20.93
N GLU A 277 -10.64 1.15 22.17
CA GLU A 277 -11.13 1.90 23.32
C GLU A 277 -10.39 3.23 23.43
N SER A 278 -11.15 4.31 23.63
CA SER A 278 -10.58 5.65 23.72
C SER A 278 -9.56 5.74 24.87
N GLY A 279 -8.37 6.22 24.58
CA GLY A 279 -7.28 6.34 25.52
C GLY A 279 -6.48 5.05 25.75
N SER A 280 -6.84 3.93 25.12
CA SER A 280 -6.01 2.72 25.12
C SER A 280 -4.68 2.96 24.41
N LEU A 281 -3.68 2.09 24.62
CA LEU A 281 -2.41 2.19 23.91
C LEU A 281 -2.58 2.08 22.39
N THR A 282 -3.48 1.22 21.91
CA THR A 282 -3.82 1.10 20.50
C THR A 282 -4.36 2.39 19.91
N ASP A 283 -5.34 3.02 20.58
CA ASP A 283 -5.94 4.29 20.17
C ASP A 283 -4.87 5.41 20.10
N ARG A 284 -4.08 5.55 21.16
CA ARG A 284 -3.00 6.55 21.24
C ARG A 284 -1.91 6.37 20.20
N PHE A 285 -1.56 5.13 19.90
CA PHE A 285 -0.55 4.85 18.87
C PHE A 285 -1.06 5.18 17.46
N ILE A 286 -2.33 4.89 17.16
CA ILE A 286 -2.96 5.28 15.89
C ILE A 286 -3.00 6.81 15.79
N ASP A 287 -3.46 7.50 16.84
CA ASP A 287 -3.50 8.96 16.89
C ASP A 287 -2.10 9.58 16.75
N PHE A 288 -1.07 8.97 17.35
CA PHE A 288 0.31 9.43 17.20
C PHE A 288 0.77 9.37 15.75
N ILE A 289 0.53 8.27 15.03
CA ILE A 289 0.91 8.17 13.61
C ILE A 289 0.16 9.22 12.78
N LEU A 290 -1.10 9.51 13.09
CA LEU A 290 -1.93 10.49 12.41
C LEU A 290 -1.63 11.94 12.81
N SER A 291 -0.88 12.16 13.90
CA SER A 291 -0.47 13.48 14.35
C SER A 291 0.54 14.14 13.42
N PRO A 292 0.76 15.47 13.50
CA PRO A 292 1.81 16.13 12.74
C PRO A 292 3.19 15.48 12.93
N GLU A 293 3.56 15.09 14.16
CA GLU A 293 4.82 14.41 14.47
C GLU A 293 4.91 13.03 13.76
N GLY A 294 3.86 12.22 13.82
CA GLY A 294 3.83 10.93 13.13
C GLY A 294 3.87 11.08 11.61
N GLN A 295 3.22 12.10 11.07
CA GLN A 295 3.24 12.36 9.62
C GLN A 295 4.59 12.92 9.14
N GLU A 296 5.39 13.58 9.98
CA GLU A 296 6.79 13.91 9.70
C GLU A 296 7.62 12.63 9.58
N ILE A 297 7.44 11.68 10.50
CA ILE A 297 8.11 10.37 10.43
C ILE A 297 7.71 9.62 9.13
N VAL A 298 6.45 9.68 8.71
CA VAL A 298 6.02 9.10 7.41
C VAL A 298 6.87 9.64 6.24
N GLU A 299 7.07 10.95 6.20
CA GLU A 299 7.86 11.61 5.14
C GLU A 299 9.36 11.25 5.24
N GLU A 300 9.91 11.20 6.44
CA GLU A 300 11.30 10.76 6.69
C GLU A 300 11.57 9.32 6.24
N GLN A 301 10.53 8.46 6.27
CA GLN A 301 10.62 7.09 5.76
C GLN A 301 10.43 7.01 4.23
N GLY A 302 10.33 8.15 3.52
CA GLY A 302 10.23 8.22 2.06
C GLY A 302 8.82 7.99 1.52
N PHE A 303 7.79 8.06 2.37
CA PHE A 303 6.38 7.96 1.96
C PHE A 303 5.70 9.34 1.97
N LEU A 304 4.50 9.41 1.41
CA LEU A 304 3.75 10.67 1.36
C LEU A 304 2.84 10.80 2.57
N LYS A 305 2.89 11.98 3.19
CA LYS A 305 1.91 12.37 4.22
C LYS A 305 0.49 12.27 3.67
N LEU A 306 -0.44 12.00 4.55
CA LEU A 306 -1.85 12.16 4.23
C LEU A 306 -2.13 13.63 3.88
N PRO A 307 -2.98 13.90 2.86
CA PRO A 307 -3.38 15.27 2.56
C PRO A 307 -4.00 15.86 3.84
N LYS A 308 -3.53 17.04 4.21
CA LYS A 308 -4.23 17.83 5.23
C LYS A 308 -5.66 18.00 4.71
N TYR A 309 -6.64 17.68 5.54
CA TYR A 309 -8.02 18.02 5.22
C TYR A 309 -8.06 19.46 4.73
N PRO A 310 -8.78 19.75 3.63
CA PRO A 310 -8.89 21.12 3.17
C PRO A 310 -9.36 21.96 4.38
N PRO A 311 -8.73 23.11 4.63
CA PRO A 311 -9.15 23.98 5.71
C PRO A 311 -10.61 24.36 5.45
N GLY A 312 -11.50 23.95 6.34
CA GLY A 312 -12.87 24.41 6.47
C GLY A 312 -13.71 24.39 5.19
N GLY A 313 -14.51 23.35 5.04
CA GLY A 313 -15.82 23.51 4.42
C GLY A 313 -16.81 23.80 5.53
#